data_e0dbef63a33ceccfc47260258b815e28
#
_entry.id   e0dbef63a33ceccfc47260258b815e28
#
_cell.length_a   1.000
_cell.length_b   1.000
_cell.length_c   1.000
_cell.angle_alpha   90.00
_cell.angle_beta   90.00
_cell.angle_gamma   90.00
#
_symmetry.space_group_name_H-M   'P 1'
#
loop_
_entity.id
_entity.type
_entity.pdbx_description
1 polymer ?
#
loop_
_entity_poly.entity_id
_entity_poly.type
_entity_poly.pdbx_seq_one_letter_code
_entity_poly.pdbx_strand_id
1 'polypeptide(L)'
;GAGNILAFFELPKSPPMGRDPNTPDWVQHIAFRVKDRAGMMEAKANAQALGCEVVGPTDHAVFESIYFFDPSGNRVEVTHMTPKPGALDKLKEMAPAMLEEWDRTKKPPRQASWVHEKEFS
;
A
#
# COMPACT_ATOMS: atom_id res chain seq x y z
N GLY A 1 -13.66 -6.38 7.52
CA GLY A 1 -13.42 -6.48 6.12
C GLY A 1 -14.60 -7.02 5.37
N ALA A 2 -14.84 -6.50 4.22
CA ALA A 2 -15.99 -6.71 3.36
C ALA A 2 -16.06 -8.13 2.71
N GLY A 3 -15.87 -9.20 3.47
CA GLY A 3 -15.94 -10.57 2.97
C GLY A 3 -14.74 -11.02 2.11
N ASN A 4 -13.65 -10.24 2.07
CA ASN A 4 -12.43 -10.67 1.39
C ASN A 4 -11.75 -11.78 2.20
N ILE A 5 -11.26 -12.80 1.50
CA ILE A 5 -10.60 -13.96 2.09
C ILE A 5 -9.15 -14.01 1.60
N LEU A 6 -8.23 -14.20 2.54
CA LEU A 6 -6.84 -14.52 2.27
C LEU A 6 -6.58 -15.95 2.77
N ALA A 7 -6.04 -16.81 1.91
CA ALA A 7 -5.68 -18.17 2.26
C ALA A 7 -4.16 -18.31 2.37
N PHE A 8 -3.71 -19.01 3.41
CA PHE A 8 -2.31 -19.38 3.61
C PHE A 8 -2.16 -20.88 3.47
N PHE A 9 -1.10 -21.30 2.80
CA PHE A 9 -0.77 -22.72 2.62
C PHE A 9 0.62 -22.96 3.20
N GLU A 10 0.73 -23.96 4.07
CA GLU A 10 2.01 -24.46 4.52
C GLU A 10 2.42 -25.63 3.61
N LEU A 11 3.57 -25.50 2.96
CA LEU A 11 4.12 -26.51 2.06
C LEU A 11 5.55 -26.89 2.51
N PRO A 12 5.70 -27.84 3.47
CA PRO A 12 6.97 -28.09 4.14
C PRO A 12 8.13 -28.52 3.22
N LYS A 13 7.82 -29.00 2.02
CA LYS A 13 8.81 -29.44 1.02
C LYS A 13 9.04 -28.42 -0.10
N SER A 14 8.35 -27.28 -0.05
CA SER A 14 8.52 -26.24 -1.07
C SER A 14 9.82 -25.46 -0.81
N PRO A 15 10.52 -25.03 -1.86
CA PRO A 15 11.64 -24.12 -1.70
C PRO A 15 11.16 -22.79 -1.12
N PRO A 16 12.04 -21.98 -0.52
CA PRO A 16 11.71 -20.60 -0.16
C PRO A 16 11.15 -19.83 -1.35
N MET A 17 10.29 -18.85 -1.06
CA MET A 17 9.74 -18.00 -2.11
C MET A 17 10.88 -17.30 -2.87
N GLY A 18 10.89 -17.50 -4.18
CA GLY A 18 11.81 -16.80 -5.07
C GLY A 18 11.30 -15.38 -5.38
N ARG A 19 12.25 -14.45 -5.56
CA ARG A 19 11.97 -13.12 -6.05
C ARG A 19 12.70 -12.90 -7.37
N ASP A 20 12.11 -12.13 -8.26
CA ASP A 20 12.84 -11.63 -9.42
C ASP A 20 13.92 -10.63 -8.94
N PRO A 21 15.21 -10.92 -9.18
CA PRO A 21 16.31 -10.05 -8.74
C PRO A 21 16.32 -8.69 -9.43
N ASN A 22 15.59 -8.53 -10.54
CA ASN A 22 15.48 -7.27 -11.28
C ASN A 22 14.29 -6.42 -10.84
N THR A 23 13.39 -6.98 -10.02
CA THR A 23 12.24 -6.24 -9.48
C THR A 23 12.58 -5.70 -8.09
N PRO A 24 12.48 -4.38 -7.87
CA PRO A 24 12.70 -3.79 -6.54
C PRO A 24 11.76 -4.42 -5.49
N ASP A 25 12.28 -4.62 -4.29
CA ASP A 25 11.58 -5.29 -3.18
C ASP A 25 10.25 -4.63 -2.80
N TRP A 26 10.09 -3.35 -3.08
CA TRP A 26 8.89 -2.59 -2.75
C TRP A 26 7.74 -2.76 -3.77
N VAL A 27 7.99 -3.38 -4.94
CA VAL A 27 6.97 -3.48 -6.01
C VAL A 27 5.89 -4.51 -5.66
N GLN A 28 6.30 -5.73 -5.29
CA GLN A 28 5.36 -6.82 -4.98
C GLN A 28 5.00 -6.81 -3.51
N HIS A 29 3.77 -6.47 -3.18
CA HIS A 29 3.26 -6.48 -1.81
C HIS A 29 1.75 -6.66 -1.77
N ILE A 30 1.24 -7.03 -0.60
CA ILE A 30 -0.19 -7.14 -0.31
C ILE A 30 -0.55 -6.06 0.71
N ALA A 31 -1.52 -5.21 0.38
CA ALA A 31 -1.99 -4.15 1.25
C ALA A 31 -3.30 -4.53 1.96
N PHE A 32 -3.33 -4.38 3.29
CA PHE A 32 -4.49 -4.59 4.13
C PHE A 32 -4.96 -3.26 4.71
N ARG A 33 -6.24 -2.95 4.50
CA ARG A 33 -6.83 -1.74 5.09
C ARG A 33 -7.37 -2.03 6.48
N VAL A 34 -6.95 -1.21 7.44
CA VAL A 34 -7.50 -1.14 8.80
C VAL A 34 -8.45 0.05 8.93
N LYS A 35 -9.20 0.08 10.02
CA LYS A 35 -10.23 1.09 10.26
C LYS A 35 -9.66 2.50 10.42
N ASP A 36 -8.59 2.62 11.18
CA ASP A 36 -8.02 3.89 11.61
C ASP A 36 -6.52 3.78 11.92
N ARG A 37 -5.92 4.92 12.27
CA ARG A 37 -4.50 4.99 12.62
C ARG A 37 -4.14 4.15 13.84
N ALA A 38 -5.05 4.04 14.81
CA ALA A 38 -4.79 3.24 16.01
C ALA A 38 -4.59 1.76 15.64
N GLY A 39 -5.46 1.21 14.77
CA GLY A 39 -5.31 -0.16 14.26
C GLY A 39 -4.03 -0.37 13.45
N MET A 40 -3.59 0.63 12.68
CA MET A 40 -2.31 0.56 11.96
C MET A 40 -1.13 0.56 12.93
N MET A 41 -1.14 1.39 13.97
CA MET A 41 -0.07 1.44 14.96
C MET A 41 -0.04 0.20 15.86
N GLU A 42 -1.18 -0.41 16.14
CA GLU A 42 -1.25 -1.72 16.79
C GLU A 42 -0.62 -2.81 15.93
N ALA A 43 -0.94 -2.84 14.63
CA ALA A 43 -0.30 -3.76 13.70
C ALA A 43 1.22 -3.56 13.64
N LYS A 44 1.70 -2.30 13.66
CA LYS A 44 3.13 -1.97 13.75
C LYS A 44 3.77 -2.56 15.00
N ALA A 45 3.17 -2.32 16.16
CA ALA A 45 3.68 -2.83 17.44
C ALA A 45 3.74 -4.36 17.46
N ASN A 46 2.70 -5.03 16.94
CA ASN A 46 2.64 -6.48 16.85
C ASN A 46 3.72 -7.04 15.92
N ALA A 47 3.91 -6.46 14.75
CA ALA A 47 4.95 -6.87 13.81
C ALA A 47 6.36 -6.71 14.42
N GLN A 48 6.62 -5.59 15.11
CA GLN A 48 7.88 -5.34 15.80
C GLN A 48 8.11 -6.34 16.95
N ALA A 49 7.08 -6.68 17.72
CA ALA A 49 7.16 -7.68 18.78
C ALA A 49 7.50 -9.08 18.25
N LEU A 50 7.14 -9.37 16.99
CA LEU A 50 7.51 -10.59 16.28
C LEU A 50 8.88 -10.51 15.59
N GLY A 51 9.62 -9.41 15.79
CA GLY A 51 10.97 -9.23 15.25
C GLY A 51 11.01 -8.69 13.81
N CYS A 52 9.88 -8.26 13.25
CA CYS A 52 9.88 -7.65 11.92
C CYS A 52 10.43 -6.22 11.97
N GLU A 53 11.28 -5.86 11.02
CA GLU A 53 11.62 -4.46 10.76
C GLU A 53 10.43 -3.78 10.07
N VAL A 54 9.94 -2.68 10.64
CA VAL A 54 8.76 -1.98 10.12
C VAL A 54 9.13 -0.58 9.67
N VAL A 55 8.88 -0.30 8.40
CA VAL A 55 9.03 1.04 7.78
C VAL A 55 7.72 1.80 7.88
N GLY A 56 7.80 3.08 8.12
CA GLY A 56 6.63 3.97 8.23
C GLY A 56 6.27 4.31 9.69
N PRO A 57 5.22 5.09 9.90
CA PRO A 57 4.20 5.51 8.93
C PRO A 57 4.71 6.34 7.76
N THR A 58 4.24 6.03 6.56
CA THR A 58 4.51 6.76 5.33
C THR A 58 3.22 7.41 4.82
N ASP A 59 3.26 8.71 4.63
CA ASP A 59 2.12 9.47 4.12
C ASP A 59 2.08 9.43 2.58
N HIS A 60 0.93 8.99 2.06
CA HIS A 60 0.62 8.94 0.62
C HIS A 60 -0.48 9.95 0.24
N ALA A 61 -0.67 11.01 1.02
CA ALA A 61 -1.65 12.07 0.85
C ALA A 61 -3.12 11.66 1.07
N VAL A 62 -3.55 10.49 0.55
CA VAL A 62 -4.93 9.97 0.70
C VAL A 62 -5.01 8.74 1.61
N PHE A 63 -3.89 8.21 2.01
CA PHE A 63 -3.75 7.14 3.00
C PHE A 63 -2.35 7.19 3.64
N GLU A 64 -2.22 6.60 4.82
CA GLU A 64 -0.98 6.43 5.55
C GLU A 64 -0.72 4.92 5.73
N SER A 65 0.54 4.47 5.59
CA SER A 65 0.88 3.06 5.57
C SER A 65 2.12 2.72 6.37
N ILE A 66 2.17 1.49 6.84
CA ILE A 66 3.38 0.82 7.33
C ILE A 66 3.70 -0.38 6.45
N TYR A 67 4.98 -0.74 6.38
CA TYR A 67 5.48 -1.85 5.56
C TYR A 67 6.43 -2.73 6.35
N PHE A 68 6.33 -4.03 6.15
CA PHE A 68 7.27 -5.00 6.71
C PHE A 68 7.30 -6.27 5.86
N PHE A 69 8.30 -7.10 6.09
CA PHE A 69 8.35 -8.45 5.53
C PHE A 69 7.91 -9.46 6.58
N ASP A 70 7.03 -10.38 6.19
CA ASP A 70 6.69 -11.51 7.04
C ASP A 70 7.86 -12.52 7.10
N PRO A 71 7.84 -13.52 8.02
CA PRO A 71 8.91 -14.51 8.11
C PRO A 71 9.12 -15.34 6.83
N SER A 72 8.13 -15.43 5.96
CA SER A 72 8.23 -16.11 4.66
C SER A 72 8.77 -15.21 3.54
N GLY A 73 9.04 -13.94 3.83
CA GLY A 73 9.57 -12.96 2.87
C GLY A 73 8.50 -12.24 2.04
N ASN A 74 7.22 -12.38 2.36
CA ASN A 74 6.18 -11.58 1.71
C ASN A 74 6.23 -10.15 2.25
N ARG A 75 6.20 -9.15 1.34
CA ARG A 75 6.03 -7.77 1.75
C ARG A 75 4.56 -7.50 2.05
N VAL A 76 4.31 -6.98 3.23
CA VAL A 76 2.98 -6.63 3.73
C VAL A 76 2.91 -5.12 3.93
N GLU A 77 1.81 -4.54 3.51
CA GLU A 77 1.42 -3.17 3.81
C GLU A 77 0.18 -3.18 4.72
N VAL A 78 0.17 -2.35 5.75
CA VAL A 78 -1.04 -2.06 6.52
C VAL A 78 -1.32 -0.58 6.40
N THR A 79 -2.53 -0.26 5.94
CA THR A 79 -2.91 1.10 5.57
C THR A 79 -4.22 1.54 6.20
N HIS A 80 -4.37 2.82 6.46
CA HIS A 80 -5.65 3.45 6.75
C HIS A 80 -5.85 4.69 5.88
N MET A 81 -7.11 5.00 5.58
CA MET A 81 -7.45 6.12 4.69
C MET A 81 -7.39 7.46 5.42
N THR A 82 -6.77 8.44 4.79
CA THR A 82 -6.61 9.81 5.30
C THR A 82 -7.05 10.89 4.29
N PRO A 83 -8.03 10.63 3.40
CA PRO A 83 -8.36 11.59 2.35
C PRO A 83 -8.92 12.88 2.95
N LYS A 84 -8.51 14.00 2.40
CA LYS A 84 -9.19 15.27 2.63
C LYS A 84 -10.60 15.24 2.03
N PRO A 85 -11.56 16.00 2.56
CA PRO A 85 -12.90 16.08 1.99
C PRO A 85 -12.87 16.37 0.48
N GLY A 86 -13.59 15.58 -0.30
CA GLY A 86 -13.67 15.72 -1.77
C GLY A 86 -12.47 15.17 -2.56
N ALA A 87 -11.34 14.83 -1.94
CA ALA A 87 -10.15 14.38 -2.66
C ALA A 87 -10.38 13.09 -3.44
N LEU A 88 -11.06 12.10 -2.85
CA LEU A 88 -11.35 10.83 -3.53
C LEU A 88 -12.35 11.01 -4.69
N ASP A 89 -13.34 11.88 -4.54
CA ASP A 89 -14.30 12.15 -5.62
C ASP A 89 -13.61 12.83 -6.80
N LYS A 90 -12.75 13.82 -6.53
CA LYS A 90 -11.95 14.47 -7.55
C LYS A 90 -10.99 13.49 -8.26
N LEU A 91 -10.32 12.60 -7.52
CA LEU A 91 -9.48 11.54 -8.11
C LEU A 91 -10.29 10.61 -9.00
N LYS A 92 -11.48 10.21 -8.56
CA LYS A 92 -12.39 9.35 -9.34
C LYS A 92 -12.83 10.03 -10.63
N GLU A 93 -13.17 11.31 -10.58
CA GLU A 93 -13.54 12.11 -11.76
C GLU A 93 -12.38 12.20 -12.76
N MET A 94 -11.15 12.36 -12.29
CA MET A 94 -9.96 12.51 -13.13
C MET A 94 -9.40 11.18 -13.64
N ALA A 95 -9.74 10.05 -13.05
CA ALA A 95 -9.15 8.75 -13.35
C ALA A 95 -9.20 8.36 -14.84
N PRO A 96 -10.29 8.57 -15.61
CA PRO A 96 -10.31 8.24 -17.04
C PRO A 96 -9.25 9.00 -17.84
N ALA A 97 -9.12 10.31 -17.61
CA ALA A 97 -8.13 11.14 -18.29
C ALA A 97 -6.68 10.75 -17.92
N MET A 98 -6.47 10.37 -16.65
CA MET A 98 -5.18 9.88 -16.17
C MET A 98 -4.78 8.57 -16.85
N LEU A 99 -5.73 7.65 -17.03
CA LEU A 99 -5.50 6.38 -17.73
C LEU A 99 -5.17 6.62 -19.20
N GLU A 100 -5.89 7.51 -19.89
CA GLU A 100 -5.63 7.89 -21.27
C GLU A 100 -4.23 8.54 -21.43
N GLU A 101 -3.85 9.44 -20.51
CA GLU A 101 -2.52 10.04 -20.51
C GLU A 101 -1.43 8.98 -20.30
N TRP A 102 -1.60 8.06 -19.36
CA TRP A 102 -0.68 6.96 -19.15
C TRP A 102 -0.57 6.07 -20.40
N ASP A 103 -1.70 5.69 -20.99
CA ASP A 103 -1.69 4.80 -22.15
C ASP A 103 -0.94 5.41 -23.34
N ARG A 104 -1.10 6.72 -23.54
CA ARG A 104 -0.42 7.46 -24.61
C ARG A 104 1.06 7.73 -24.32
N THR A 105 1.43 8.03 -23.09
CA THR A 105 2.77 8.55 -22.76
C THR A 105 3.67 7.54 -22.05
N LYS A 106 3.08 6.56 -21.35
CA LYS A 106 3.74 5.64 -20.40
C LYS A 106 4.56 6.38 -19.33
N LYS A 107 4.12 7.61 -18.97
CA LYS A 107 4.70 8.44 -17.93
C LYS A 107 3.66 8.72 -16.84
N PRO A 108 4.09 8.99 -15.59
CA PRO A 108 3.16 9.36 -14.52
C PRO A 108 2.23 10.50 -14.95
N PRO A 109 0.91 10.36 -14.76
CA PRO A 109 -0.05 11.40 -15.11
C PRO A 109 0.17 12.68 -14.29
N ARG A 110 0.02 13.83 -14.92
CA ARG A 110 0.21 15.14 -14.27
C ARG A 110 -1.05 15.67 -13.59
N GLN A 111 -2.23 15.19 -14.00
CA GLN A 111 -3.50 15.70 -13.50
C GLN A 111 -3.74 15.43 -12.01
N ALA A 112 -3.01 14.48 -11.41
CA ALA A 112 -3.11 14.19 -9.98
C ALA A 112 -2.04 14.89 -9.12
N SER A 113 -1.23 15.78 -9.67
CA SER A 113 -0.19 16.51 -8.91
C SER A 113 -0.75 17.31 -7.74
N TRP A 114 -1.99 17.81 -7.87
CA TRP A 114 -2.69 18.54 -6.83
C TRP A 114 -2.91 17.76 -5.52
N VAL A 115 -2.85 16.43 -5.54
CA VAL A 115 -2.93 15.58 -4.33
C VAL A 115 -1.82 15.94 -3.33
N HIS A 116 -0.67 16.42 -3.83
CA HIS A 116 0.47 16.84 -3.02
C HIS A 116 0.50 18.34 -2.74
N GLU A 117 -0.50 19.10 -3.18
CA GLU A 117 -0.62 20.51 -2.88
C GLU A 117 -1.10 20.71 -1.43
N LYS A 118 -0.72 21.86 -0.81
CA LYS A 118 -1.03 22.12 0.61
C LYS A 118 -2.52 22.09 0.97
N GLU A 119 -3.40 22.35 0.00
CA GLU A 119 -4.85 22.27 0.20
C GLU A 119 -5.33 20.83 0.43
N PHE A 120 -4.54 19.86 -0.04
CA PHE A 120 -4.84 18.43 0.04
C PHE A 120 -3.75 17.61 0.77
N SER A 121 -2.74 18.27 1.31
CA SER A 121 -1.64 17.62 2.06
C SER A 121 -1.72 17.88 3.56
#